data_0a6adde5fb94e89aae4bc3b6254fe668
#
_entry.id   0a6adde5fb94e89aae4bc3b6254fe668
#
_cell.length_a   1.000
_cell.length_b   1.000
_cell.length_c   1.000
_cell.angle_alpha   90.00
_cell.angle_beta   90.00
_cell.angle_gamma   90.00
#
_symmetry.space_group_name_H-M   'P 1'
#
loop_
_entity.id
_entity.type
_entity.pdbx_description
1 polymer ?
#
loop_
_entity_poly.entity_id
_entity_poly.type
_entity_poly.pdbx_seq_one_letter_code
_entity_poly.pdbx_strand_id
1 'polypeptide(L)'
;MKFTKMQGVGNDYIYVDCTEAGIDNPAKLAVKVSDVRFGIGSDGLILIKPSEKADFFMEMYNADGSQGKMCGNGIRCVGKYVYDNGLTDKTTLTIDTLSGVKTLKLNIGDDGKVASVVVNMGAPILVPSEVPVKPEFFGLSSDEKEPVVSMPLMVNDREYKVTCLSMGNPHAIVYLDNDIDIKKFEIEKIGPYFEHHEAFPEQINTEFIQVVDRKNLNMRVWERGSGETWACGTGACASLVATVLNGLCDDDAVLHLMGGDLHIRWDRTADTVYMEGPAVTVCSGEFYE
;
A
#
# COMPACT_ATOMS: atom_id res chain seq x y z
N MET A 1 -0.81 5.81 -28.33
CA MET A 1 -1.63 5.65 -27.12
C MET A 1 -1.50 6.89 -26.24
N LYS A 2 -2.62 7.54 -25.83
CA LYS A 2 -2.58 8.63 -24.84
C LYS A 2 -2.37 8.05 -23.45
N PHE A 3 -1.58 8.72 -22.63
CA PHE A 3 -1.30 8.31 -21.25
C PHE A 3 -1.21 9.51 -20.32
N THR A 4 -1.38 9.25 -19.01
CA THR A 4 -1.04 10.17 -17.93
C THR A 4 -0.15 9.42 -16.93
N LYS A 5 1.01 9.97 -16.61
CA LYS A 5 1.87 9.48 -15.53
C LYS A 5 1.46 10.17 -14.23
N MET A 6 1.15 9.39 -13.21
CA MET A 6 0.76 9.88 -11.89
C MET A 6 1.50 9.12 -10.80
N GLN A 7 1.62 9.73 -9.63
CA GLN A 7 2.24 9.11 -8.47
C GLN A 7 1.44 9.38 -7.19
N GLY A 8 1.52 8.43 -6.24
CA GLY A 8 1.07 8.58 -4.87
C GLY A 8 2.20 8.23 -3.91
N VAL A 9 2.76 9.25 -3.23
CA VAL A 9 3.90 9.13 -2.28
C VAL A 9 5.10 8.37 -2.89
N GLY A 10 5.47 8.73 -4.14
CA GLY A 10 6.64 8.18 -4.83
C GLY A 10 6.42 6.87 -5.59
N ASN A 11 5.28 6.19 -5.40
CA ASN A 11 4.92 5.03 -6.23
C ASN A 11 4.16 5.51 -7.46
N ASP A 12 4.72 5.29 -8.66
CA ASP A 12 4.26 5.89 -9.91
C ASP A 12 3.80 4.86 -10.95
N TYR A 13 2.72 5.18 -11.64
CA TYR A 13 2.16 4.35 -12.70
C TYR A 13 1.82 5.17 -13.94
N ILE A 14 1.76 4.48 -15.08
CA ILE A 14 1.17 4.99 -16.30
C ILE A 14 -0.32 4.67 -16.29
N TYR A 15 -1.17 5.70 -16.41
CA TYR A 15 -2.62 5.57 -16.42
C TYR A 15 -3.14 5.74 -17.83
N VAL A 16 -4.03 4.83 -18.24
CA VAL A 16 -4.68 4.86 -19.55
C VAL A 16 -6.18 4.75 -19.36
N ASP A 17 -6.89 5.70 -19.95
CA ASP A 17 -8.35 5.65 -20.03
C ASP A 17 -8.76 4.60 -21.07
N CYS A 18 -9.43 3.56 -20.58
CA CYS A 18 -9.97 2.47 -21.37
C CYS A 18 -11.49 2.36 -21.21
N THR A 19 -12.16 3.48 -20.93
CA THR A 19 -13.65 3.52 -20.79
C THR A 19 -14.36 3.32 -22.12
N GLU A 20 -13.74 3.72 -23.25
CA GLU A 20 -14.29 3.56 -24.58
C GLU A 20 -13.62 2.45 -25.41
N ALA A 21 -12.32 2.24 -25.22
CA ALA A 21 -11.54 1.30 -26.00
C ALA A 21 -10.52 0.55 -25.13
N GLY A 22 -10.46 -0.77 -25.27
CA GLY A 22 -9.50 -1.61 -24.55
C GLY A 22 -8.10 -1.60 -25.15
N ILE A 23 -7.17 -2.22 -24.45
CA ILE A 23 -5.79 -2.45 -24.91
C ILE A 23 -5.57 -3.96 -25.09
N ASP A 24 -5.05 -4.32 -26.25
CA ASP A 24 -4.65 -5.69 -26.52
C ASP A 24 -3.35 -6.02 -25.79
N ASN A 25 -3.24 -7.06 -25.03
CA ASN A 25 -2.04 -7.47 -24.32
C ASN A 25 -1.43 -6.41 -23.35
N PRO A 26 -2.20 -6.01 -22.31
CA PRO A 26 -1.75 -4.98 -21.37
C PRO A 26 -0.51 -5.39 -20.56
N ALA A 27 -0.29 -6.67 -20.31
CA ALA A 27 0.92 -7.18 -19.65
C ALA A 27 2.20 -6.83 -20.42
N LYS A 28 2.19 -7.05 -21.75
CA LYS A 28 3.33 -6.70 -22.61
C LYS A 28 3.52 -5.17 -22.71
N LEU A 29 2.42 -4.43 -22.74
CA LEU A 29 2.46 -2.97 -22.75
C LEU A 29 3.06 -2.44 -21.45
N ALA A 30 2.68 -3.01 -20.28
CA ALA A 30 3.23 -2.62 -18.98
C ALA A 30 4.76 -2.72 -18.95
N VAL A 31 5.32 -3.85 -19.40
CA VAL A 31 6.78 -4.00 -19.53
C VAL A 31 7.40 -2.92 -20.42
N LYS A 32 6.76 -2.64 -21.56
CA LYS A 32 7.29 -1.67 -22.52
C LYS A 32 7.26 -0.24 -22.00
N VAL A 33 6.14 0.21 -21.43
CA VAL A 33 6.00 1.59 -20.94
C VAL A 33 6.77 1.85 -19.65
N SER A 34 6.98 0.80 -18.85
CA SER A 34 7.70 0.92 -17.57
C SER A 34 9.22 0.99 -17.73
N ASP A 35 9.77 0.59 -18.87
CA ASP A 35 11.22 0.70 -19.12
C ASP A 35 11.66 2.16 -19.04
N VAL A 36 12.64 2.46 -18.18
CA VAL A 36 13.13 3.84 -17.93
C VAL A 36 13.95 4.43 -19.07
N ARG A 37 14.41 3.60 -20.04
CA ARG A 37 15.26 4.02 -21.15
C ARG A 37 14.55 3.94 -22.50
N PHE A 38 13.72 2.93 -22.68
CA PHE A 38 13.05 2.66 -23.96
C PHE A 38 11.54 2.88 -23.91
N GLY A 39 10.99 3.13 -22.71
CA GLY A 39 9.60 3.45 -22.44
C GLY A 39 9.41 4.85 -21.87
N ILE A 40 8.45 4.98 -20.95
CA ILE A 40 8.16 6.19 -20.19
C ILE A 40 8.85 6.14 -18.81
N GLY A 41 9.03 4.93 -18.30
CA GLY A 41 9.53 4.67 -16.94
C GLY A 41 8.45 4.80 -15.89
N SER A 42 8.17 3.71 -15.16
CA SER A 42 7.19 3.67 -14.07
C SER A 42 7.26 2.34 -13.31
N ASP A 43 6.58 2.24 -12.17
CA ASP A 43 6.37 0.99 -11.43
C ASP A 43 5.38 0.04 -12.13
N GLY A 44 4.65 0.54 -13.14
CA GLY A 44 3.73 -0.28 -13.92
C GLY A 44 2.67 0.52 -14.70
N LEU A 45 1.61 -0.18 -15.07
CA LEU A 45 0.50 0.31 -15.89
C LEU A 45 -0.82 0.10 -15.17
N ILE A 46 -1.68 1.11 -15.16
CA ILE A 46 -3.06 1.04 -14.67
C ILE A 46 -4.02 1.42 -15.81
N LEU A 47 -4.96 0.52 -16.10
CA LEU A 47 -6.05 0.74 -17.04
C LEU A 47 -7.32 1.07 -16.27
N ILE A 48 -7.95 2.18 -16.61
CA ILE A 48 -9.24 2.62 -16.05
C ILE A 48 -10.32 2.17 -17.01
N LYS A 49 -11.15 1.22 -16.57
CA LYS A 49 -12.16 0.56 -17.40
C LYS A 49 -13.57 0.78 -16.85
N PRO A 50 -14.62 0.58 -17.65
CA PRO A 50 -15.99 0.48 -17.13
C PRO A 50 -16.13 -0.74 -16.22
N SER A 51 -17.04 -0.67 -15.25
CA SER A 51 -17.37 -1.76 -14.33
C SER A 51 -18.87 -2.01 -14.31
N GLU A 52 -19.27 -3.26 -14.16
CA GLU A 52 -20.67 -3.63 -13.90
C GLU A 52 -21.04 -3.57 -12.42
N LYS A 53 -20.04 -3.47 -11.53
CA LYS A 53 -20.20 -3.56 -10.06
C LYS A 53 -19.90 -2.25 -9.33
N ALA A 54 -19.21 -1.32 -9.98
CA ALA A 54 -18.73 -0.08 -9.40
C ALA A 54 -18.75 1.04 -10.43
N ASP A 55 -18.35 2.25 -10.05
CA ASP A 55 -18.25 3.37 -10.99
C ASP A 55 -17.19 3.12 -12.07
N PHE A 56 -16.05 2.52 -11.68
CA PHE A 56 -14.94 2.15 -12.58
C PHE A 56 -14.28 0.85 -12.14
N PHE A 57 -13.53 0.23 -13.05
CA PHE A 57 -12.65 -0.91 -12.76
C PHE A 57 -11.18 -0.49 -12.95
N MET A 58 -10.37 -0.76 -11.92
CA MET A 58 -8.93 -0.59 -11.95
C MET A 58 -8.26 -1.92 -12.27
N GLU A 59 -7.70 -2.02 -13.46
CA GLU A 59 -6.85 -3.15 -13.85
C GLU A 59 -5.39 -2.71 -13.84
N MET A 60 -4.54 -3.40 -13.07
CA MET A 60 -3.16 -2.99 -12.90
C MET A 60 -2.15 -4.09 -13.25
N TYR A 61 -1.02 -3.66 -13.77
CA TYR A 61 0.12 -4.50 -14.10
C TYR A 61 1.40 -3.86 -13.55
N ASN A 62 2.25 -4.68 -12.92
CA ASN A 62 3.58 -4.26 -12.49
C ASN A 62 4.52 -4.06 -13.68
N ALA A 63 5.69 -3.47 -13.45
CA ALA A 63 6.70 -3.23 -14.50
C ALA A 63 7.21 -4.51 -15.18
N ASP A 64 7.12 -5.66 -14.52
CA ASP A 64 7.46 -6.97 -15.08
C ASP A 64 6.35 -7.62 -15.90
N GLY A 65 5.18 -6.96 -16.00
CA GLY A 65 3.99 -7.44 -16.70
C GLY A 65 3.09 -8.35 -15.86
N SER A 66 3.44 -8.66 -14.63
CA SER A 66 2.57 -9.42 -13.72
C SER A 66 1.34 -8.59 -13.34
N GLN A 67 0.17 -9.24 -13.25
CA GLN A 67 -1.06 -8.58 -12.87
C GLN A 67 -1.17 -8.43 -11.35
N GLY A 68 -1.28 -7.20 -10.87
CA GLY A 68 -1.53 -6.90 -9.47
C GLY A 68 -3.02 -6.92 -9.12
N LYS A 69 -3.34 -7.26 -7.88
CA LYS A 69 -4.72 -7.30 -7.42
C LYS A 69 -5.26 -5.91 -7.05
N MET A 70 -4.47 -5.09 -6.41
CA MET A 70 -4.79 -3.73 -5.97
C MET A 70 -3.50 -3.01 -5.51
N CYS A 71 -3.44 -1.71 -5.72
CA CYS A 71 -2.41 -0.83 -5.16
C CYS A 71 -3.08 0.38 -4.50
N GLY A 72 -2.85 0.56 -3.19
CA GLY A 72 -3.44 1.66 -2.42
C GLY A 72 -3.01 3.04 -2.93
N ASN A 73 -1.77 3.18 -3.40
CA ASN A 73 -1.27 4.42 -4.00
C ASN A 73 -1.90 4.64 -5.39
N GLY A 74 -1.91 3.58 -6.21
CA GLY A 74 -2.49 3.63 -7.56
C GLY A 74 -3.98 3.96 -7.58
N ILE A 75 -4.78 3.40 -6.65
CA ILE A 75 -6.23 3.64 -6.63
C ILE A 75 -6.56 5.10 -6.26
N ARG A 76 -5.74 5.78 -5.45
CA ARG A 76 -5.92 7.22 -5.18
C ARG A 76 -5.76 8.03 -6.47
N CYS A 77 -4.76 7.68 -7.27
CA CYS A 77 -4.55 8.31 -8.57
C CYS A 77 -5.68 8.01 -9.56
N VAL A 78 -6.28 6.80 -9.53
CA VAL A 78 -7.50 6.50 -10.30
C VAL A 78 -8.62 7.47 -9.91
N GLY A 79 -8.90 7.63 -8.60
CA GLY A 79 -9.92 8.55 -8.12
C GLY A 79 -9.71 9.99 -8.60
N LYS A 80 -8.45 10.48 -8.49
CA LYS A 80 -8.10 11.80 -9.01
C LYS A 80 -8.23 11.87 -10.55
N TYR A 81 -7.76 10.87 -11.26
CA TYR A 81 -7.81 10.85 -12.72
C TYR A 81 -9.24 11.00 -13.24
N VAL A 82 -10.17 10.17 -12.76
CA VAL A 82 -11.54 10.15 -13.27
C VAL A 82 -12.29 11.44 -12.96
N TYR A 83 -12.03 12.07 -11.83
CA TYR A 83 -12.64 13.36 -11.47
C TYR A 83 -12.02 14.52 -12.24
N ASP A 84 -10.71 14.66 -12.23
CA ASP A 84 -9.99 15.79 -12.82
C ASP A 84 -10.10 15.85 -14.35
N ASN A 85 -10.35 14.68 -15.00
CA ASN A 85 -10.57 14.59 -16.44
C ASN A 85 -12.06 14.57 -16.84
N GLY A 86 -12.98 14.78 -15.89
CA GLY A 86 -14.41 14.92 -16.16
C GLY A 86 -15.12 13.62 -16.55
N LEU A 87 -14.55 12.43 -16.22
CA LEU A 87 -15.24 11.15 -16.39
C LEU A 87 -16.36 10.95 -15.36
N THR A 88 -16.33 11.71 -14.29
CA THR A 88 -17.37 11.77 -13.25
C THR A 88 -17.32 13.09 -12.49
N ASP A 89 -18.45 13.48 -11.91
CA ASP A 89 -18.59 14.63 -10.98
C ASP A 89 -18.76 14.19 -9.51
N LYS A 90 -18.76 12.88 -9.27
CA LYS A 90 -18.91 12.32 -7.93
C LYS A 90 -17.64 12.55 -7.09
N THR A 91 -17.83 12.95 -5.83
CA THR A 91 -16.74 13.05 -4.84
C THR A 91 -16.65 11.81 -3.93
N THR A 92 -17.60 10.89 -4.03
CA THR A 92 -17.54 9.56 -3.44
C THR A 92 -17.69 8.54 -4.56
N LEU A 93 -16.69 7.70 -4.74
CA LEU A 93 -16.58 6.75 -5.84
C LEU A 93 -16.45 5.33 -5.32
N THR A 94 -16.86 4.39 -6.15
CA THR A 94 -16.54 2.98 -5.98
C THR A 94 -15.65 2.52 -7.13
N ILE A 95 -14.55 1.84 -6.79
CA ILE A 95 -13.60 1.28 -7.76
C ILE A 95 -13.55 -0.23 -7.57
N ASP A 96 -13.93 -0.96 -8.60
CA ASP A 96 -13.77 -2.43 -8.64
C ASP A 96 -12.29 -2.77 -8.86
N THR A 97 -11.81 -3.79 -8.17
CA THR A 97 -10.43 -4.30 -8.26
C THR A 97 -10.45 -5.82 -8.12
N LEU A 98 -9.35 -6.50 -8.44
CA LEU A 98 -9.23 -7.94 -8.18
C LEU A 98 -9.23 -8.30 -6.68
N SER A 99 -9.10 -7.30 -5.79
CA SER A 99 -9.24 -7.43 -4.33
C SER A 99 -10.61 -6.99 -3.82
N GLY A 100 -11.61 -6.87 -4.72
CA GLY A 100 -12.95 -6.39 -4.41
C GLY A 100 -13.15 -4.90 -4.61
N VAL A 101 -14.38 -4.45 -4.39
CA VAL A 101 -14.77 -3.04 -4.55
C VAL A 101 -14.23 -2.21 -3.39
N LYS A 102 -13.59 -1.10 -3.73
CA LYS A 102 -13.08 -0.10 -2.78
C LYS A 102 -13.88 1.19 -2.90
N THR A 103 -14.19 1.81 -1.75
CA THR A 103 -14.83 3.12 -1.70
C THR A 103 -13.78 4.20 -1.48
N LEU A 104 -13.83 5.23 -2.31
CA LEU A 104 -12.97 6.39 -2.25
C LEU A 104 -13.80 7.64 -1.94
N LYS A 105 -13.25 8.52 -1.09
CA LYS A 105 -13.75 9.87 -0.91
C LYS A 105 -12.70 10.87 -1.39
N LEU A 106 -13.07 11.72 -2.33
CA LEU A 106 -12.19 12.72 -2.92
C LEU A 106 -12.31 14.03 -2.13
N ASN A 107 -11.19 14.58 -1.71
CA ASN A 107 -11.11 15.92 -1.12
C ASN A 107 -10.67 16.89 -2.22
N ILE A 108 -11.55 17.83 -2.54
CA ILE A 108 -11.35 18.80 -3.63
C ILE A 108 -10.65 20.03 -3.08
N GLY A 109 -9.57 20.45 -3.74
CA GLY A 109 -8.85 21.67 -3.42
C GLY A 109 -9.50 22.92 -3.96
N ASP A 110 -8.95 24.09 -3.61
CA ASP A 110 -9.46 25.40 -4.03
C ASP A 110 -9.37 25.62 -5.55
N ASP A 111 -8.54 24.85 -6.23
CA ASP A 111 -8.39 24.86 -7.69
C ASP A 111 -9.43 23.99 -8.43
N GLY A 112 -10.36 23.39 -7.68
CA GLY A 112 -11.38 22.48 -8.22
C GLY A 112 -10.85 21.09 -8.61
N LYS A 113 -9.60 20.77 -8.27
CA LYS A 113 -8.96 19.47 -8.51
C LYS A 113 -8.91 18.66 -7.23
N VAL A 114 -8.74 17.33 -7.37
CA VAL A 114 -8.55 16.44 -6.22
C VAL A 114 -7.20 16.73 -5.57
N ALA A 115 -7.22 17.13 -4.29
CA ALA A 115 -6.03 17.38 -3.47
C ALA A 115 -5.56 16.11 -2.74
N SER A 116 -6.49 15.36 -2.14
CA SER A 116 -6.21 14.08 -1.49
C SER A 116 -7.36 13.09 -1.69
N VAL A 117 -7.10 11.83 -1.45
CA VAL A 117 -8.10 10.76 -1.56
C VAL A 117 -8.07 9.89 -0.32
N VAL A 118 -9.23 9.71 0.31
CA VAL A 118 -9.45 8.76 1.38
C VAL A 118 -9.92 7.44 0.79
N VAL A 119 -9.22 6.36 1.08
CA VAL A 119 -9.54 5.00 0.63
C VAL A 119 -10.02 4.17 1.82
N ASN A 120 -11.16 3.51 1.69
CA ASN A 120 -11.58 2.47 2.62
C ASN A 120 -10.75 1.20 2.34
N MET A 121 -9.83 0.89 3.25
CA MET A 121 -8.92 -0.26 3.12
C MET A 121 -9.52 -1.56 3.67
N GLY A 122 -10.64 -1.48 4.39
CA GLY A 122 -11.31 -2.62 5.02
C GLY A 122 -10.82 -2.89 6.43
N ALA A 123 -11.26 -4.02 7.00
CA ALA A 123 -10.86 -4.47 8.33
C ALA A 123 -9.45 -5.07 8.33
N PRO A 124 -8.67 -4.86 9.41
CA PRO A 124 -7.42 -5.59 9.60
C PRO A 124 -7.71 -7.04 9.97
N ILE A 125 -6.92 -7.97 9.47
CA ILE A 125 -6.99 -9.38 9.81
C ILE A 125 -5.91 -9.65 10.88
N LEU A 126 -6.33 -10.12 12.05
CA LEU A 126 -5.46 -10.27 13.22
C LEU A 126 -5.21 -11.73 13.61
N VAL A 127 -6.06 -12.66 13.17
CA VAL A 127 -5.92 -14.09 13.47
C VAL A 127 -4.68 -14.66 12.80
N PRO A 128 -3.73 -15.26 13.53
CA PRO A 128 -2.43 -15.66 12.99
C PRO A 128 -2.51 -16.55 11.75
N SER A 129 -3.41 -17.53 11.73
CA SER A 129 -3.60 -18.43 10.57
C SER A 129 -4.12 -17.70 9.30
N GLU A 130 -4.80 -16.57 9.46
CA GLU A 130 -5.33 -15.76 8.36
C GLU A 130 -4.33 -14.65 7.94
N VAL A 131 -3.31 -14.37 8.76
CA VAL A 131 -2.19 -13.46 8.45
C VAL A 131 -1.12 -14.11 7.56
N PRO A 132 -1.10 -15.28 7.32
CA PRO A 132 -0.47 -16.57 7.38
C PRO A 132 0.88 -16.55 8.13
N VAL A 133 0.83 -16.51 9.44
CA VAL A 133 2.01 -16.70 10.30
C VAL A 133 1.89 -18.02 11.09
N LYS A 134 3.02 -18.62 11.43
CA LYS A 134 3.08 -19.82 12.25
C LYS A 134 3.15 -19.46 13.73
N PRO A 135 2.07 -19.66 14.52
CA PRO A 135 2.00 -19.19 15.91
C PRO A 135 3.06 -19.80 16.82
N GLU A 136 3.52 -21.03 16.53
CA GLU A 136 4.52 -21.75 17.31
C GLU A 136 5.88 -21.02 17.42
N PHE A 137 6.25 -20.21 16.44
CA PHE A 137 7.45 -19.37 16.50
C PHE A 137 7.36 -18.24 17.53
N PHE A 138 6.16 -17.96 17.99
CA PHE A 138 5.86 -16.94 19.00
C PHE A 138 5.50 -17.58 20.37
N GLY A 139 5.70 -18.90 20.52
CA GLY A 139 5.33 -19.62 21.72
C GLY A 139 3.83 -19.80 21.93
N LEU A 140 3.05 -19.65 20.86
CA LEU A 140 1.60 -19.81 20.85
C LEU A 140 1.21 -21.19 20.31
N SER A 141 -0.02 -21.62 20.59
CA SER A 141 -0.54 -22.88 20.02
C SER A 141 -0.85 -22.74 18.53
N SER A 142 -0.83 -23.83 17.78
CA SER A 142 -1.09 -23.80 16.33
C SER A 142 -2.51 -23.40 15.94
N ASP A 143 -3.45 -23.46 16.89
CA ASP A 143 -4.86 -23.06 16.76
C ASP A 143 -5.17 -21.70 17.44
N GLU A 144 -4.12 -20.95 17.81
CA GLU A 144 -4.25 -19.65 18.46
C GLU A 144 -5.03 -18.66 17.60
N LYS A 145 -5.93 -17.92 18.23
CA LYS A 145 -6.74 -16.88 17.62
C LYS A 145 -6.38 -15.47 18.10
N GLU A 146 -5.69 -15.39 19.24
CA GLU A 146 -5.23 -14.09 19.73
C GLU A 146 -4.15 -13.53 18.80
N PRO A 147 -4.16 -12.23 18.55
CA PRO A 147 -3.20 -11.58 17.67
C PRO A 147 -1.75 -11.75 18.16
N VAL A 148 -0.82 -11.86 17.22
CA VAL A 148 0.61 -11.75 17.51
C VAL A 148 0.93 -10.28 17.77
N VAL A 149 0.99 -9.86 19.04
CA VAL A 149 1.27 -8.47 19.43
C VAL A 149 2.48 -8.41 20.34
N SER A 150 3.52 -7.68 19.91
CA SER A 150 4.79 -7.50 20.68
C SER A 150 5.44 -8.82 21.11
N MET A 151 5.35 -9.86 20.29
CA MET A 151 5.89 -11.19 20.60
C MET A 151 7.34 -11.29 20.14
N PRO A 152 8.20 -12.01 20.89
CA PRO A 152 9.61 -12.21 20.51
C PRO A 152 9.73 -13.11 19.28
N LEU A 153 10.61 -12.74 18.36
CA LEU A 153 11.01 -13.52 17.19
C LEU A 153 12.53 -13.41 17.02
N MET A 154 13.21 -14.54 16.89
CA MET A 154 14.65 -14.59 16.60
C MET A 154 14.86 -14.41 15.10
N VAL A 155 15.48 -13.33 14.67
CA VAL A 155 15.81 -13.06 13.26
C VAL A 155 17.29 -12.76 13.14
N ASN A 156 18.04 -13.54 12.36
CA ASN A 156 19.48 -13.38 12.17
C ASN A 156 20.25 -13.23 13.49
N ASP A 157 20.07 -14.19 14.41
CA ASP A 157 20.71 -14.27 15.74
C ASP A 157 20.40 -13.10 16.70
N ARG A 158 19.39 -12.28 16.39
CA ARG A 158 18.91 -11.20 17.24
C ARG A 158 17.41 -11.37 17.51
N GLU A 159 17.00 -11.14 18.76
CA GLU A 159 15.60 -11.10 19.14
C GLU A 159 14.98 -9.73 18.79
N TYR A 160 13.82 -9.80 18.12
CA TYR A 160 12.96 -8.65 17.82
C TYR A 160 11.59 -8.88 18.41
N LYS A 161 10.92 -7.82 18.86
CA LYS A 161 9.50 -7.85 19.17
C LYS A 161 8.72 -7.49 17.91
N VAL A 162 7.81 -8.37 17.50
CA VAL A 162 7.02 -8.19 16.28
C VAL A 162 5.53 -8.21 16.58
N THR A 163 4.79 -7.44 15.80
CA THR A 163 3.32 -7.50 15.74
C THR A 163 2.95 -7.88 14.31
N CYS A 164 2.13 -8.93 14.14
CA CYS A 164 1.77 -9.45 12.83
C CYS A 164 0.29 -9.25 12.55
N LEU A 165 -0.04 -8.76 11.36
CA LEU A 165 -1.41 -8.63 10.87
C LEU A 165 -1.45 -8.61 9.33
N SER A 166 -2.66 -8.68 8.76
CA SER A 166 -2.83 -8.57 7.31
C SER A 166 -3.82 -7.45 6.96
N MET A 167 -3.52 -6.72 5.90
CA MET A 167 -4.42 -5.79 5.21
C MET A 167 -4.81 -6.32 3.82
N GLY A 168 -4.92 -7.67 3.71
CA GLY A 168 -5.07 -8.41 2.46
C GLY A 168 -3.75 -8.97 1.92
N ASN A 169 -2.64 -8.57 2.52
CA ASN A 169 -1.29 -9.11 2.41
C ASN A 169 -0.63 -9.05 3.79
N PRO A 170 0.31 -9.98 4.12
CA PRO A 170 0.89 -10.10 5.46
C PRO A 170 1.93 -9.03 5.76
N HIS A 171 1.90 -8.52 7.00
CA HIS A 171 2.80 -7.51 7.54
C HIS A 171 3.35 -7.90 8.91
N ALA A 172 4.65 -7.67 9.13
CA ALA A 172 5.33 -7.75 10.43
C ALA A 172 5.86 -6.36 10.81
N ILE A 173 5.39 -5.83 11.92
CA ILE A 173 5.75 -4.50 12.41
C ILE A 173 6.79 -4.62 13.50
N VAL A 174 7.92 -3.94 13.31
CA VAL A 174 9.07 -3.89 14.21
C VAL A 174 9.32 -2.46 14.66
N TYR A 175 9.44 -2.23 15.97
CA TYR A 175 9.74 -0.90 16.48
C TYR A 175 11.25 -0.72 16.66
N LEU A 176 11.74 0.40 16.14
CA LEU A 176 13.12 0.83 16.31
C LEU A 176 13.23 1.77 17.51
N ASP A 177 14.36 1.72 18.21
CA ASP A 177 14.67 2.67 19.27
C ASP A 177 14.81 4.10 18.71
N ASN A 178 14.43 5.11 19.50
CA ASN A 178 14.41 6.50 19.05
C ASN A 178 15.79 7.12 18.84
N ASP A 179 16.86 6.49 19.30
CA ASP A 179 18.26 6.89 19.06
C ASP A 179 18.79 6.43 17.70
N ILE A 180 18.08 5.55 17.01
CA ILE A 180 18.41 5.10 15.66
C ILE A 180 17.95 6.17 14.66
N ASP A 181 18.83 6.66 13.80
CA ASP A 181 18.43 7.45 12.64
C ASP A 181 17.76 6.54 11.60
N ILE A 182 16.43 6.55 11.55
CA ILE A 182 15.65 5.66 10.66
C ILE A 182 16.05 5.82 9.18
N LYS A 183 16.50 7.01 8.76
CA LYS A 183 16.93 7.27 7.38
C LYS A 183 18.25 6.57 7.02
N LYS A 184 19.06 6.24 8.04
CA LYS A 184 20.34 5.53 7.91
C LYS A 184 20.26 4.07 8.34
N PHE A 185 19.09 3.62 8.77
CA PHE A 185 18.88 2.22 9.12
C PHE A 185 19.13 1.33 7.90
N GLU A 186 20.03 0.35 8.05
CA GLU A 186 20.46 -0.53 6.94
C GLU A 186 19.43 -1.64 6.71
N ILE A 187 18.24 -1.26 6.24
CA ILE A 187 17.09 -2.14 6.08
C ILE A 187 17.40 -3.32 5.13
N GLU A 188 18.25 -3.10 4.14
CA GLU A 188 18.67 -4.13 3.17
C GLU A 188 19.50 -5.26 3.81
N LYS A 189 20.09 -5.01 4.98
CA LYS A 189 20.84 -6.03 5.73
C LYS A 189 19.96 -6.92 6.57
N ILE A 190 18.76 -6.49 6.93
CA ILE A 190 17.88 -7.23 7.84
C ILE A 190 16.56 -7.64 7.17
N GLY A 191 16.04 -6.85 6.25
CA GLY A 191 14.77 -7.09 5.56
C GLY A 191 14.65 -8.49 4.94
N PRO A 192 15.66 -8.98 4.19
CA PRO A 192 15.61 -10.32 3.60
C PRO A 192 15.46 -11.45 4.64
N TYR A 193 16.02 -11.29 5.85
CA TYR A 193 15.89 -12.30 6.90
C TYR A 193 14.49 -12.34 7.50
N PHE A 194 13.78 -11.21 7.55
CA PHE A 194 12.37 -11.19 7.91
C PHE A 194 11.51 -11.78 6.79
N GLU A 195 11.72 -11.32 5.55
CA GLU A 195 10.95 -11.76 4.39
C GLU A 195 10.91 -13.28 4.26
N HIS A 196 12.07 -13.93 4.43
CA HIS A 196 12.24 -15.38 4.25
C HIS A 196 12.26 -16.17 5.56
N HIS A 197 11.83 -15.57 6.67
CA HIS A 197 11.81 -16.26 7.97
C HIS A 197 10.80 -17.41 7.97
N GLU A 198 11.15 -18.55 8.59
CA GLU A 198 10.32 -19.77 8.65
C GLU A 198 8.95 -19.55 9.33
N ALA A 199 8.82 -18.53 10.18
CA ALA A 199 7.54 -18.14 10.77
C ALA A 199 6.54 -17.60 9.72
N PHE A 200 6.99 -17.25 8.52
CA PHE A 200 6.22 -16.60 7.47
C PHE A 200 6.22 -17.46 6.18
N PRO A 201 5.37 -18.49 6.09
CA PRO A 201 5.39 -19.46 4.99
C PRO A 201 5.07 -18.85 3.61
N GLU A 202 4.38 -17.72 3.57
CA GLU A 202 4.07 -16.98 2.33
C GLU A 202 4.94 -15.73 2.16
N GLN A 203 6.06 -15.65 2.89
CA GLN A 203 6.87 -14.44 3.05
C GLN A 203 6.06 -13.30 3.69
N ILE A 204 6.71 -12.21 4.05
CA ILE A 204 6.07 -11.10 4.75
C ILE A 204 6.66 -9.75 4.32
N ASN A 205 5.84 -8.70 4.30
CA ASN A 205 6.32 -7.34 4.30
C ASN A 205 6.72 -6.97 5.73
N THR A 206 7.81 -6.24 5.90
CA THR A 206 8.27 -5.84 7.23
C THR A 206 8.39 -4.32 7.31
N GLU A 207 7.64 -3.73 8.22
CA GLU A 207 7.64 -2.31 8.50
C GLU A 207 8.50 -2.02 9.75
N PHE A 208 9.50 -1.17 9.57
CA PHE A 208 10.34 -0.65 10.65
C PHE A 208 9.82 0.72 11.07
N ILE A 209 9.31 0.81 12.30
CA ILE A 209 8.57 1.96 12.81
C ILE A 209 9.34 2.64 13.93
N GLN A 210 9.34 3.97 13.88
CA GLN A 210 9.78 4.82 14.95
C GLN A 210 8.61 5.68 15.43
N VAL A 211 8.22 5.52 16.69
CA VAL A 211 7.13 6.31 17.27
C VAL A 211 7.69 7.67 17.68
N VAL A 212 7.34 8.72 16.92
CA VAL A 212 7.73 10.10 17.24
C VAL A 212 6.87 10.62 18.39
N ASP A 213 5.57 10.47 18.27
CA ASP A 213 4.55 10.76 19.28
C ASP A 213 3.27 9.96 18.98
N ARG A 214 2.18 10.23 19.72
CA ARG A 214 0.91 9.51 19.53
C ARG A 214 0.21 9.76 18.21
N LYS A 215 0.64 10.76 17.43
CA LYS A 215 0.05 11.19 16.16
C LYS A 215 1.01 11.11 14.98
N ASN A 216 2.27 10.80 15.23
CA ASN A 216 3.31 10.83 14.20
C ASN A 216 4.22 9.60 14.32
N LEU A 217 4.33 8.84 13.23
CA LEU A 217 5.13 7.63 13.11
C LEU A 217 6.04 7.75 11.89
N ASN A 218 7.34 7.51 12.06
CA ASN A 218 8.24 7.33 10.92
C ASN A 218 8.22 5.85 10.48
N MET A 219 8.24 5.59 9.18
CA MET A 219 8.15 4.25 8.63
C MET A 219 9.13 4.04 7.48
N ARG A 220 9.83 2.90 7.50
CA ARG A 220 10.47 2.29 6.34
C ARG A 220 9.96 0.87 6.17
N VAL A 221 9.93 0.37 4.93
CA VAL A 221 9.36 -0.93 4.62
C VAL A 221 10.26 -1.76 3.73
N TRP A 222 10.37 -3.04 4.03
CA TRP A 222 10.89 -4.08 3.16
C TRP A 222 9.71 -4.90 2.66
N GLU A 223 9.38 -4.76 1.38
CA GLU A 223 8.27 -5.49 0.77
C GLU A 223 8.70 -6.84 0.22
N ARG A 224 7.89 -7.86 0.45
CA ARG A 224 8.13 -9.21 -0.09
C ARG A 224 8.22 -9.19 -1.62
N GLY A 225 9.29 -9.76 -2.16
CA GLY A 225 9.55 -9.83 -3.59
C GLY A 225 10.02 -8.54 -4.26
N SER A 226 10.06 -7.41 -3.52
CA SER A 226 10.40 -6.10 -4.10
C SER A 226 11.56 -5.41 -3.37
N GLY A 227 11.86 -5.80 -2.12
CA GLY A 227 12.86 -5.12 -1.31
C GLY A 227 12.34 -3.82 -0.71
N GLU A 228 13.25 -2.85 -0.44
CA GLU A 228 12.84 -1.56 0.08
C GLU A 228 12.10 -0.76 -0.98
N THR A 229 10.92 -0.25 -0.62
CA THR A 229 10.13 0.68 -1.44
C THR A 229 9.89 1.99 -0.70
N TRP A 230 9.55 3.04 -1.44
CA TRP A 230 9.35 4.36 -0.84
C TRP A 230 7.98 4.51 -0.17
N ALA A 231 7.01 3.67 -0.54
CA ALA A 231 5.65 3.73 -0.01
C ALA A 231 4.90 2.41 -0.16
N CYS A 232 4.46 1.86 0.97
CA CYS A 232 3.53 0.74 1.05
C CYS A 232 2.26 1.18 1.79
N GLY A 233 1.14 1.33 1.05
CA GLY A 233 -0.13 1.80 1.63
C GLY A 233 -0.74 0.81 2.62
N THR A 234 -0.71 -0.51 2.32
CA THR A 234 -1.17 -1.55 3.23
C THR A 234 -0.25 -1.67 4.45
N GLY A 235 1.07 -1.50 4.25
CA GLY A 235 2.05 -1.45 5.33
C GLY A 235 1.82 -0.27 6.28
N ALA A 236 1.48 0.92 5.75
CA ALA A 236 1.12 2.08 6.57
C ALA A 236 -0.14 1.81 7.40
N CYS A 237 -1.17 1.19 6.81
CA CYS A 237 -2.38 0.77 7.53
C CYS A 237 -2.06 -0.25 8.62
N ALA A 238 -1.28 -1.28 8.29
CA ALA A 238 -0.84 -2.29 9.24
C ALA A 238 -0.03 -1.69 10.40
N SER A 239 0.85 -0.74 10.09
CA SER A 239 1.69 -0.05 11.08
C SER A 239 0.86 0.75 12.07
N LEU A 240 -0.17 1.49 11.62
CA LEU A 240 -1.08 2.17 12.54
C LEU A 240 -1.78 1.16 13.45
N VAL A 241 -2.43 0.14 12.86
CA VAL A 241 -3.18 -0.86 13.63
C VAL A 241 -2.28 -1.54 14.68
N ALA A 242 -1.09 -1.99 14.28
CA ALA A 242 -0.11 -2.57 15.20
C ALA A 242 0.26 -1.60 16.33
N THR A 243 0.50 -0.33 16.01
CA THR A 243 0.92 0.67 16.99
C THR A 243 -0.21 1.00 17.97
N VAL A 244 -1.47 1.00 17.52
CA VAL A 244 -2.66 1.11 18.38
C VAL A 244 -2.79 -0.10 19.30
N LEU A 245 -2.62 -1.33 18.78
CA LEU A 245 -2.68 -2.56 19.58
C LEU A 245 -1.59 -2.60 20.66
N ASN A 246 -0.44 -2.01 20.41
CA ASN A 246 0.64 -1.84 21.39
C ASN A 246 0.42 -0.66 22.34
N GLY A 247 -0.64 0.14 22.21
CA GLY A 247 -0.94 1.30 23.06
C GLY A 247 -0.01 2.50 22.84
N LEU A 248 0.76 2.53 21.73
CA LEU A 248 1.82 3.50 21.47
C LEU A 248 1.33 4.73 20.69
N CYS A 249 0.21 4.65 19.96
CA CYS A 249 -0.40 5.80 19.28
C CYS A 249 -1.92 5.82 19.48
N ASP A 250 -2.56 6.88 18.98
CA ASP A 250 -4.01 7.01 18.90
C ASP A 250 -4.54 6.26 17.65
N ASP A 251 -5.87 6.09 17.56
CA ASP A 251 -6.53 5.41 16.43
C ASP A 251 -6.41 6.18 15.09
N ASP A 252 -5.67 7.29 15.07
CA ASP A 252 -5.52 8.24 13.99
C ASP A 252 -4.13 8.87 14.06
N ALA A 253 -3.30 8.66 13.04
CA ALA A 253 -1.93 9.19 12.99
C ALA A 253 -1.43 9.41 11.56
N VAL A 254 -0.41 10.25 11.43
CA VAL A 254 0.36 10.44 10.20
C VAL A 254 1.56 9.48 10.19
N LEU A 255 1.70 8.74 9.11
CA LEU A 255 2.86 7.92 8.83
C LEU A 255 3.76 8.64 7.83
N HIS A 256 4.98 8.94 8.25
CA HIS A 256 6.00 9.58 7.43
C HIS A 256 6.84 8.50 6.75
N LEU A 257 6.60 8.29 5.45
CA LEU A 257 7.32 7.34 4.61
C LEU A 257 8.43 8.05 3.83
N MET A 258 9.28 7.30 3.17
CA MET A 258 10.32 7.86 2.29
C MET A 258 9.74 8.70 1.14
N GLY A 259 8.60 8.30 0.60
CA GLY A 259 7.93 8.96 -0.53
C GLY A 259 6.98 10.09 -0.13
N GLY A 260 6.67 10.26 1.15
CA GLY A 260 5.73 11.27 1.66
C GLY A 260 4.84 10.76 2.77
N ASP A 261 3.83 11.53 3.12
CA ASP A 261 2.97 11.29 4.27
C ASP A 261 1.67 10.60 3.87
N LEU A 262 1.23 9.67 4.72
CA LEU A 262 -0.10 9.08 4.68
C LEU A 262 -0.78 9.30 6.04
N HIS A 263 -2.01 9.77 6.02
CA HIS A 263 -2.85 9.87 7.21
C HIS A 263 -3.70 8.61 7.29
N ILE A 264 -3.53 7.84 8.37
CA ILE A 264 -4.22 6.58 8.58
C ILE A 264 -5.12 6.72 9.80
N ARG A 265 -6.35 6.20 9.70
CA ARG A 265 -7.32 6.15 10.79
C ARG A 265 -7.96 4.76 10.87
N TRP A 266 -7.95 4.18 12.04
CA TRP A 266 -8.69 2.95 12.34
C TRP A 266 -9.99 3.28 13.09
N ASP A 267 -11.11 3.13 12.41
CA ASP A 267 -12.42 3.18 13.04
C ASP A 267 -12.71 1.84 13.73
N ARG A 268 -12.44 1.77 15.03
CA ARG A 268 -12.58 0.52 15.79
C ARG A 268 -14.04 0.08 15.97
N THR A 269 -15.00 1.01 15.83
CA THR A 269 -16.43 0.68 15.91
C THR A 269 -16.92 0.01 14.63
N ALA A 270 -16.49 0.53 13.49
CA ALA A 270 -16.78 -0.04 12.17
C ALA A 270 -15.79 -1.14 11.76
N ASP A 271 -14.75 -1.36 12.56
CA ASP A 271 -13.59 -2.21 12.27
C ASP A 271 -13.04 -1.98 10.87
N THR A 272 -12.75 -0.71 10.56
CA THR A 272 -12.36 -0.31 9.21
C THR A 272 -11.18 0.66 9.26
N VAL A 273 -10.15 0.37 8.48
CA VAL A 273 -9.00 1.25 8.31
C VAL A 273 -9.22 2.15 7.09
N TYR A 274 -9.00 3.43 7.28
CA TYR A 274 -9.03 4.44 6.23
C TYR A 274 -7.63 5.00 6.00
N MET A 275 -7.24 5.10 4.73
CA MET A 275 -5.97 5.68 4.32
C MET A 275 -6.22 6.92 3.47
N GLU A 276 -5.74 8.06 3.93
CA GLU A 276 -5.75 9.30 3.16
C GLU A 276 -4.33 9.65 2.71
N GLY A 277 -4.20 10.08 1.47
CA GLY A 277 -2.94 10.54 0.92
C GLY A 277 -3.10 11.31 -0.38
N PRO A 278 -2.02 11.96 -0.84
CA PRO A 278 -2.01 12.70 -2.09
C PRO A 278 -2.10 11.77 -3.30
N ALA A 279 -2.52 12.36 -4.41
CA ALA A 279 -2.39 11.82 -5.75
C ALA A 279 -1.95 12.96 -6.67
N VAL A 280 -0.88 12.75 -7.42
CA VAL A 280 -0.25 13.82 -8.19
C VAL A 280 -0.10 13.41 -9.64
N THR A 281 -0.56 14.25 -10.56
CA THR A 281 -0.27 14.14 -11.99
C THR A 281 1.15 14.65 -12.26
N VAL A 282 1.99 13.82 -12.86
CA VAL A 282 3.37 14.17 -13.21
C VAL A 282 3.43 14.76 -14.61
N CYS A 283 2.89 14.05 -15.58
CA CYS A 283 2.83 14.49 -16.99
C CYS A 283 1.76 13.70 -17.76
N SER A 284 1.40 14.21 -18.93
CA SER A 284 0.56 13.51 -19.90
C SER A 284 1.20 13.58 -21.28
N GLY A 285 0.92 12.62 -22.15
CA GLY A 285 1.50 12.57 -23.48
C GLY A 285 0.93 11.47 -24.36
N GLU A 286 1.61 11.25 -25.48
CA GLU A 286 1.32 10.14 -26.39
C GLU A 286 2.54 9.22 -26.47
N PHE A 287 2.29 7.92 -26.32
CA PHE A 287 3.28 6.87 -26.50
C PHE A 287 3.08 6.23 -27.88
N TYR A 288 4.13 6.18 -28.67
CA TYR A 288 4.14 5.57 -30.00
C TYR A 288 4.77 4.17 -29.92
N GLU A 289 4.06 3.17 -30.45
CA GLU A 289 4.53 1.77 -30.49
C GLU A 289 5.52 1.52 -31.64
#